data_b8e9f04c47cd664909e5332baa711d74
#
_entry.id   b8e9f04c47cd664909e5332baa711d74
#
_cell.length_a   1.000
_cell.length_b   1.000
_cell.length_c   1.000
_cell.angle_alpha   90.00
_cell.angle_beta   90.00
_cell.angle_gamma   90.00
#
_symmetry.space_group_name_H-M   'P 1'
#
loop_
_entity.id
_entity.type
_entity.pdbx_description
1 polymer ?
#
loop_
_entity_poly.entity_id
_entity_poly.type
_entity_poly.pdbx_seq_one_letter_code
_entity_poly.pdbx_strand_id
1 'polypeptide(L)'
;MTNSTNPESQRRYRISEVVRSGDAATRTPFFTTQNTGGVVWVVKPGQEVAAHEHSRSDDIWICLSGAGVFFPEPCEELEIRAGDVMVSRPGQCHGMRNTGDEDFVFVSIVAPAPSDFHPIECDCD
;
A
#
# COMPACT_ATOMS: atom_id res chain seq x y z
N MET A 1 30.06 -6.94 7.30
CA MET A 1 29.41 -6.96 7.01
C MET A 1 28.47 -7.19 6.77
N THR A 2 28.36 -7.10 6.62
CA THR A 2 27.49 -7.14 6.29
C THR A 2 26.59 -7.35 6.04
N ASN A 3 26.52 -7.41 5.84
CA ASN A 3 25.63 -7.54 5.53
C ASN A 3 24.69 -7.74 5.79
N SER A 4 25.27 -7.54 6.12
CA SER A 4 24.13 -7.58 6.80
C SER A 4 22.81 -7.80 6.14
N THR A 5 22.91 -8.21 5.24
CA THR A 5 21.66 -8.17 4.52
C THR A 5 21.32 -9.52 3.95
N ASN A 6 21.27 -10.49 4.80
CA ASN A 6 20.60 -11.73 4.47
C ASN A 6 19.11 -11.52 4.81
N PRO A 7 18.23 -11.22 3.82
CA PRO A 7 16.84 -10.93 4.13
C PRO A 7 16.14 -12.06 4.85
N GLU A 8 16.57 -13.30 4.64
CA GLU A 8 15.93 -14.44 5.31
C GLU A 8 16.22 -14.50 6.79
N SER A 9 17.31 -13.88 7.25
CA SER A 9 17.62 -13.88 8.67
C SER A 9 17.03 -12.66 9.39
N GLN A 10 16.63 -11.65 8.67
CA GLN A 10 16.03 -10.47 9.29
C GLN A 10 14.55 -10.73 9.52
N ARG A 11 14.11 -10.59 10.76
CA ARG A 11 12.73 -10.87 11.15
C ARG A 11 11.98 -9.65 11.68
N ARG A 12 12.70 -8.61 12.07
CA ARG A 12 12.10 -7.38 12.61
C ARG A 12 12.45 -6.21 11.72
N TYR A 13 11.43 -5.42 11.39
CA TYR A 13 11.55 -4.19 10.63
C TYR A 13 10.85 -3.07 11.40
N ARG A 14 11.48 -1.91 11.49
CA ARG A 14 10.82 -0.73 12.07
C ARG A 14 10.30 0.13 10.96
N ILE A 15 9.01 0.37 10.96
CA ILE A 15 8.39 1.14 9.90
C ILE A 15 9.00 2.55 9.82
N SER A 16 9.29 3.17 10.96
CA SER A 16 9.90 4.50 10.98
C SER A 16 11.23 4.57 10.25
N GLU A 17 11.92 3.43 10.09
CA GLU A 17 13.19 3.37 9.37
C GLU A 17 13.02 3.04 7.89
N VAL A 18 11.83 2.65 7.49
CA VAL A 18 11.54 2.24 6.11
C VAL A 18 10.84 3.35 5.34
N VAL A 19 10.09 4.21 6.03
CA VAL A 19 9.25 5.22 5.35
C VAL A 19 10.09 6.17 4.51
N ARG A 20 9.58 6.44 3.31
CA ARG A 20 10.14 7.42 2.37
C ARG A 20 8.97 8.15 1.73
N SER A 21 9.19 9.41 1.41
CA SER A 21 8.17 10.21 0.73
C SER A 21 8.80 10.91 -0.45
N GLY A 22 7.97 11.44 -1.34
CA GLY A 22 8.45 12.09 -2.54
C GLY A 22 7.38 12.95 -3.19
N ASP A 23 7.60 13.31 -4.45
CA ASP A 23 6.68 14.17 -5.21
C ASP A 23 5.42 13.45 -5.63
N ALA A 24 5.38 12.15 -5.45
CA ALA A 24 4.20 11.31 -5.68
C ALA A 24 4.12 10.29 -4.56
N ALA A 25 2.99 9.62 -4.42
CA ALA A 25 2.85 8.52 -3.46
C ALA A 25 4.04 7.57 -3.64
N THR A 26 4.72 7.28 -2.55
CA THR A 26 6.01 6.58 -2.59
C THR A 26 5.88 5.19 -1.98
N ARG A 27 6.26 4.21 -2.77
CA ARG A 27 6.20 2.79 -2.43
C ARG A 27 7.60 2.29 -2.10
N THR A 28 7.79 1.78 -0.88
CA THR A 28 9.10 1.30 -0.43
C THR A 28 8.99 -0.16 -0.02
N PRO A 29 9.49 -1.09 -0.83
CA PRO A 29 9.55 -2.51 -0.44
C PRO A 29 10.51 -2.69 0.74
N PHE A 30 10.18 -3.57 1.68
CA PHE A 30 11.05 -3.79 2.81
C PHE A 30 11.22 -5.26 3.20
N PHE A 31 10.34 -6.17 2.74
CA PHE A 31 10.61 -7.58 2.93
C PHE A 31 9.96 -8.42 1.82
N THR A 32 10.54 -9.59 1.58
CA THR A 32 9.92 -10.65 0.78
C THR A 32 10.14 -11.97 1.49
N THR A 33 9.17 -12.85 1.35
CA THR A 33 9.31 -14.25 1.74
C THR A 33 8.99 -15.10 0.51
N GLN A 34 9.00 -16.41 0.68
CA GLN A 34 8.63 -17.30 -0.42
C GLN A 34 7.20 -17.01 -0.92
N ASN A 35 6.32 -16.55 -0.03
CA ASN A 35 4.90 -16.41 -0.33
C ASN A 35 4.39 -14.97 -0.31
N THR A 36 5.11 -14.05 0.33
CA THR A 36 4.59 -12.71 0.61
C THR A 36 5.59 -11.63 0.24
N GLY A 37 5.07 -10.44 0.02
CA GLY A 37 5.88 -9.24 -0.11
C GLY A 37 5.26 -8.11 0.67
N GLY A 38 6.08 -7.30 1.34
CA GLY A 38 5.61 -6.16 2.12
C GLY A 38 6.24 -4.87 1.65
N VAL A 39 5.43 -3.84 1.56
CA VAL A 39 5.87 -2.49 1.21
C VAL A 39 5.24 -1.49 2.16
N VAL A 40 5.90 -0.36 2.33
CA VAL A 40 5.32 0.79 3.02
C VAL A 40 5.02 1.84 1.97
N TRP A 41 3.81 2.38 2.04
CA TRP A 41 3.41 3.51 1.22
C TRP A 41 3.35 4.77 2.08
N VAL A 42 3.88 5.86 1.57
CA VAL A 42 3.67 7.19 2.13
C VAL A 42 3.00 8.03 1.07
N VAL A 43 1.83 8.56 1.43
CA VAL A 43 0.99 9.35 0.53
C VAL A 43 0.81 10.71 1.20
N LYS A 44 1.46 11.74 0.66
CA LYS A 44 1.35 13.09 1.21
C LYS A 44 -0.03 13.67 0.90
N PRO A 45 -0.45 14.73 1.62
CA PRO A 45 -1.74 15.36 1.32
C PRO A 45 -1.88 15.68 -0.17
N GLY A 46 -3.01 15.28 -0.75
CA GLY A 46 -3.32 15.48 -2.17
C GLY A 46 -2.77 14.42 -3.10
N GLN A 47 -1.85 13.59 -2.63
CA GLN A 47 -1.32 12.51 -3.46
C GLN A 47 -2.26 11.31 -3.48
N GLU A 48 -2.03 10.42 -4.42
CA GLU A 48 -2.94 9.33 -4.68
C GLU A 48 -2.19 8.06 -5.08
N VAL A 49 -2.67 6.92 -4.61
CA VAL A 49 -2.34 5.61 -5.16
C VAL A 49 -3.47 5.27 -6.12
N ALA A 50 -3.18 5.25 -7.41
CA ALA A 50 -4.22 5.09 -8.43
C ALA A 50 -4.93 3.75 -8.28
N ALA A 51 -6.21 3.72 -8.64
CA ALA A 51 -7.02 2.51 -8.60
C ALA A 51 -6.40 1.43 -9.48
N HIS A 52 -6.29 0.23 -8.95
CA HIS A 52 -5.71 -0.90 -9.65
C HIS A 52 -6.22 -2.21 -9.04
N GLU A 53 -5.85 -3.32 -9.66
CA GLU A 53 -6.16 -4.65 -9.15
C GLU A 53 -4.98 -5.58 -9.37
N HIS A 54 -4.97 -6.66 -8.62
CA HIS A 54 -4.05 -7.78 -8.81
C HIS A 54 -4.88 -9.00 -9.20
N SER A 55 -4.40 -9.78 -10.18
CA SER A 55 -5.24 -10.86 -10.71
C SER A 55 -5.20 -12.12 -9.84
N ARG A 56 -4.15 -12.30 -9.03
CA ARG A 56 -3.96 -13.54 -8.28
C ARG A 56 -3.55 -13.34 -6.83
N SER A 57 -3.33 -12.11 -6.41
CA SER A 57 -2.83 -11.82 -5.06
C SER A 57 -3.88 -11.11 -4.24
N ASP A 58 -3.94 -11.47 -2.97
CA ASP A 58 -4.56 -10.60 -1.97
C ASP A 58 -3.64 -9.43 -1.70
N ASP A 59 -4.20 -8.29 -1.38
CA ASP A 59 -3.47 -7.11 -0.93
C ASP A 59 -4.10 -6.64 0.37
N ILE A 60 -3.32 -6.65 1.45
CA ILE A 60 -3.81 -6.29 2.77
C ILE A 60 -3.11 -5.02 3.21
N TRP A 61 -3.88 -3.97 3.41
CA TRP A 61 -3.37 -2.67 3.85
C TRP A 61 -3.63 -2.50 5.34
N ILE A 62 -2.60 -2.14 6.07
CA ILE A 62 -2.69 -1.80 7.48
C ILE A 62 -2.38 -0.31 7.58
N CYS A 63 -3.39 0.49 7.89
CA CYS A 63 -3.28 1.95 7.92
C CYS A 63 -2.70 2.38 9.24
N LEU A 64 -1.58 3.10 9.21
CA LEU A 64 -0.81 3.45 10.39
C LEU A 64 -0.96 4.92 10.79
N SER A 65 -1.14 5.83 9.84
CA SER A 65 -1.32 7.25 10.16
C SER A 65 -2.10 7.94 9.06
N GLY A 66 -2.75 9.03 9.42
CA GLY A 66 -3.46 9.89 8.48
C GLY A 66 -4.91 9.50 8.27
N ALA A 67 -5.56 10.18 7.34
CA ALA A 67 -6.94 9.94 6.94
C ALA A 67 -7.05 10.21 5.44
N GLY A 68 -7.93 9.50 4.76
CA GLY A 68 -8.12 9.67 3.35
C GLY A 68 -9.34 8.92 2.85
N VAL A 69 -9.39 8.65 1.55
CA VAL A 69 -10.46 7.88 0.93
C VAL A 69 -9.84 6.71 0.17
N PHE A 70 -10.48 5.57 0.31
CA PHE A 70 -10.14 4.32 -0.38
C PHE A 70 -11.10 4.14 -1.56
N PHE A 71 -10.64 3.52 -2.62
CA PHE A 71 -11.44 3.27 -3.82
C PHE A 71 -11.85 1.78 -3.88
N PRO A 72 -13.00 1.39 -3.27
CA PRO A 72 -13.43 -0.02 -3.32
C PRO A 72 -13.91 -0.44 -4.71
N GLU A 73 -14.35 0.53 -5.51
CA GLU A 73 -14.75 0.37 -6.89
C GLU A 73 -14.36 1.63 -7.63
N PRO A 74 -14.26 1.60 -8.96
CA PRO A 74 -14.03 2.83 -9.72
C PRO A 74 -15.11 3.85 -9.39
N CYS A 75 -14.70 5.10 -9.12
CA CYS A 75 -15.57 6.22 -8.83
C CYS A 75 -16.32 6.13 -7.49
N GLU A 76 -15.92 5.18 -6.62
CA GLU A 76 -16.49 5.10 -5.27
C GLU A 76 -15.41 5.47 -4.25
N GLU A 77 -15.82 6.06 -3.14
CA GLU A 77 -14.91 6.48 -2.09
C GLU A 77 -15.44 6.02 -0.74
N LEU A 78 -14.52 5.44 0.05
CA LEU A 78 -14.79 4.99 1.41
C LEU A 78 -13.76 5.64 2.32
N GLU A 79 -14.20 6.33 3.37
CA GLU A 79 -13.26 6.95 4.30
C GLU A 79 -12.43 5.90 5.02
N ILE A 80 -11.13 6.15 5.11
CA ILE A 80 -10.19 5.30 5.85
C ILE A 80 -9.28 6.17 6.70
N ARG A 81 -8.74 5.58 7.77
CA ARG A 81 -7.84 6.29 8.68
C ARG A 81 -6.96 5.31 9.42
N ALA A 82 -6.03 5.85 10.19
CA ALA A 82 -5.15 5.05 11.03
C ALA A 82 -5.96 4.05 11.87
N GLY A 83 -5.51 2.81 11.88
CA GLY A 83 -6.17 1.72 12.58
C GLY A 83 -7.07 0.86 11.70
N ASP A 84 -7.35 1.30 10.46
CA ASP A 84 -8.14 0.49 9.56
C ASP A 84 -7.28 -0.55 8.84
N VAL A 85 -7.88 -1.69 8.55
CA VAL A 85 -7.29 -2.72 7.71
C VAL A 85 -8.18 -2.90 6.49
N MET A 86 -7.60 -2.77 5.30
CA MET A 86 -8.31 -2.95 4.05
C MET A 86 -7.85 -4.25 3.41
N VAL A 87 -8.79 -5.10 3.03
CA VAL A 87 -8.48 -6.38 2.38
C VAL A 87 -9.03 -6.34 0.97
N SER A 88 -8.14 -6.48 0.00
CA SER A 88 -8.53 -6.55 -1.42
C SER A 88 -8.13 -7.91 -1.95
N ARG A 89 -9.13 -8.68 -2.37
CA ARG A 89 -8.95 -10.02 -2.91
C ARG A 89 -8.62 -9.93 -4.40
N PRO A 90 -8.18 -11.01 -5.02
CA PRO A 90 -7.87 -10.97 -6.46
C PRO A 90 -9.02 -10.40 -7.27
N GLY A 91 -8.71 -9.47 -8.17
CA GLY A 91 -9.67 -8.81 -9.03
C GLY A 91 -10.40 -7.64 -8.40
N GLN A 92 -10.22 -7.39 -7.12
CA GLN A 92 -10.90 -6.26 -6.46
C GLN A 92 -10.10 -4.97 -6.64
N CYS A 93 -10.82 -3.91 -6.96
CA CYS A 93 -10.25 -2.58 -7.09
C CYS A 93 -9.73 -2.09 -5.74
N HIS A 94 -8.58 -1.43 -5.76
CA HIS A 94 -8.07 -0.73 -4.60
C HIS A 94 -7.16 0.42 -5.03
N GLY A 95 -7.09 1.41 -4.20
CA GLY A 95 -6.34 2.63 -4.35
C GLY A 95 -6.78 3.57 -3.26
N MET A 96 -6.17 4.75 -3.17
CA MET A 96 -6.57 5.73 -2.17
C MET A 96 -6.06 7.12 -2.53
N ARG A 97 -6.71 8.12 -1.98
CA ARG A 97 -6.25 9.51 -2.05
C ARG A 97 -6.17 10.08 -0.64
N ASN A 98 -5.10 10.79 -0.36
CA ASN A 98 -4.96 11.48 0.92
C ASN A 98 -5.73 12.79 0.87
N THR A 99 -6.84 12.85 1.60
CA THR A 99 -7.70 14.02 1.70
C THR A 99 -7.48 14.78 3.01
N GLY A 100 -6.54 14.33 3.82
CA GLY A 100 -6.21 14.96 5.10
C GLY A 100 -5.07 15.97 4.97
N ASP A 101 -4.56 16.37 6.10
CA ASP A 101 -3.47 17.36 6.19
C ASP A 101 -2.17 16.77 6.74
N GLU A 102 -2.14 15.46 6.98
CA GLU A 102 -0.95 14.74 7.41
C GLU A 102 -0.61 13.68 6.36
N ASP A 103 0.62 13.20 6.41
CA ASP A 103 1.01 12.06 5.57
C ASP A 103 0.17 10.85 5.93
N PHE A 104 -0.30 10.15 4.91
CA PHE A 104 -0.98 8.88 5.08
C PHE A 104 0.04 7.77 4.89
N VAL A 105 0.20 6.92 5.89
CA VAL A 105 1.17 5.83 5.86
C VAL A 105 0.45 4.51 6.04
N PHE A 106 0.72 3.57 5.16
CA PHE A 106 0.17 2.22 5.33
C PHE A 106 1.17 1.17 4.87
N VAL A 107 1.04 -0.01 5.48
CA VAL A 107 1.77 -1.20 5.05
C VAL A 107 0.86 -2.00 4.13
N SER A 108 1.40 -2.41 2.99
CA SER A 108 0.70 -3.30 2.05
C SER A 108 1.42 -4.63 2.03
N ILE A 109 0.68 -5.71 2.26
CA ILE A 109 1.21 -7.06 2.21
C ILE A 109 0.47 -7.81 1.12
N VAL A 110 1.19 -8.30 0.12
CA VAL A 110 0.61 -9.07 -0.97
C VAL A 110 1.00 -10.54 -0.85
N ALA A 111 0.07 -11.43 -1.18
CA ALA A 111 0.28 -12.87 -1.18
C ALA A 111 -0.65 -13.52 -2.20
N PRO A 112 -0.14 -14.40 -3.09
CA PRO A 112 1.28 -14.68 -3.32
C PRO A 112 1.99 -13.50 -3.96
N ALA A 113 3.29 -13.41 -3.70
CA ALA A 113 4.14 -12.38 -4.27
C ALA A 113 5.10 -13.01 -5.26
N PRO A 114 5.54 -12.26 -6.29
CA PRO A 114 5.13 -10.88 -6.56
C PRO A 114 3.73 -10.79 -7.14
N SER A 115 3.08 -9.66 -6.93
CA SER A 115 1.78 -9.40 -7.54
C SER A 115 1.97 -8.83 -8.94
N ASP A 116 1.00 -9.08 -9.82
CA ASP A 116 0.90 -8.33 -11.07
C ASP A 116 0.18 -7.01 -10.78
N PHE A 117 0.04 -6.17 -11.79
CA PHE A 117 -0.54 -4.85 -11.60
C PHE A 117 -1.36 -4.50 -12.84
N HIS A 118 -2.65 -4.24 -12.63
CA HIS A 118 -3.56 -3.86 -13.69
C HIS A 118 -4.26 -2.56 -13.30
N PRO A 119 -3.89 -1.43 -13.94
CA PRO A 119 -4.57 -0.16 -13.65
C PRO A 119 -6.05 -0.26 -14.00
N ILE A 120 -6.87 0.40 -13.21
CA ILE A 120 -8.31 0.49 -13.46
C ILE A 120 -8.61 1.93 -13.80
N GLU A 121 -9.15 2.17 -15.00
CA GLU A 121 -9.52 3.50 -15.40
C GLU A 121 -10.82 3.89 -14.72
N CYS A 122 -10.83 5.08 -14.17
CA CYS A 122 -12.02 5.67 -13.56
C CYS A 122 -12.45 6.84 -14.42
N ASP A 123 -13.51 6.63 -15.16
CA ASP A 123 -14.09 7.67 -16.00
C ASP A 123 -15.27 8.29 -15.23
N CYS A 124 -14.93 8.95 -14.14
CA CYS A 124 -15.91 9.53 -13.25
C CYS A 124 -16.14 11.00 -13.62
N ASP A 125 -17.36 11.34 -13.88
CA ASP A 125 -17.74 12.75 -14.13
C ASP A 125 -18.11 13.46 -12.86
#